data_fa00aa507b534730bf0df042dad751d7
#
_entry.id   fa00aa507b534730bf0df042dad751d7
#
_cell.length_a   1.000
_cell.length_b   1.000
_cell.length_c   1.000
_cell.angle_alpha   90.00
_cell.angle_beta   90.00
_cell.angle_gamma   90.00
#
_symmetry.space_group_name_H-M   'P 1'
#
loop_
_entity.id
_entity.type
_entity.pdbx_description
1 polymer ?
#
loop_
_entity_poly.entity_id
_entity_poly.type
_entity_poly.pdbx_seq_one_letter_code
_entity_poly.pdbx_strand_id
1 'polypeptide(L)'
;TLDVGELLSVQAHPEGFTEAYIIIEADEGATIRLGFKRDVDPEDLGQRLKGGRQLQQRLLDYLRDGVDLEALQATLTHNFARRAVLADAVLPALESLLQTGADRKIVETLRTLKELYWEVLDLLNEIPVTPGQVIYNANPEAVSAATGRPRSAEVHALGNPQGKEILALEIRRPGPTFRAWDHVRFPLRSIDVDKTLDNLNLRATRPADFIVTPRPLAGCPGVFRSVQGEWFVVDHLRPRPKAEVGLPAGTPMHTLHAVCGTVELRTSDDRTLASLTRGQSALIPVTIGSYRLATADGDAEVVMVTIPPSTAVQTRGGRAS
;
A
#
# COMPACT_ATOMS: atom_id res chain seq x y z
N THR A 1 5.48 8.43 2.32
CA THR A 1 4.10 8.67 1.84
C THR A 1 3.95 8.21 0.40
N LEU A 2 2.78 7.72 0.07
CA LEU A 2 2.36 7.39 -1.28
C LEU A 2 1.31 8.40 -1.72
N ASP A 3 1.56 9.03 -2.85
CA ASP A 3 0.60 9.85 -3.58
C ASP A 3 0.12 9.03 -4.76
N VAL A 4 -1.16 8.65 -4.76
CA VAL A 4 -1.70 7.63 -5.64
C VAL A 4 -2.90 8.21 -6.40
N GLY A 5 -2.62 8.81 -7.55
CA GLY A 5 -3.64 9.29 -8.50
C GLY A 5 -4.11 8.23 -9.50
N GLU A 6 -3.43 7.07 -9.54
CA GLU A 6 -3.74 5.97 -10.45
C GLU A 6 -3.71 4.63 -9.71
N LEU A 7 -4.34 3.61 -10.29
CA LEU A 7 -4.25 2.26 -9.76
C LEU A 7 -2.83 1.71 -9.90
N LEU A 8 -2.24 1.30 -8.79
CA LEU A 8 -0.95 0.61 -8.78
C LEU A 8 -1.13 -0.85 -9.25
N SER A 9 -0.01 -1.55 -9.46
CA SER A 9 -0.04 -2.97 -9.82
C SER A 9 -0.76 -3.82 -8.77
N VAL A 10 -1.47 -4.85 -9.19
CA VAL A 10 -1.92 -5.92 -8.31
C VAL A 10 -0.71 -6.72 -7.87
N GLN A 11 -0.50 -6.84 -6.57
CA GLN A 11 0.74 -7.37 -6.01
C GLN A 11 0.51 -8.23 -4.78
N ALA A 12 1.49 -9.08 -4.50
CA ALA A 12 1.64 -9.86 -3.29
C ALA A 12 3.04 -9.67 -2.70
N HIS A 13 3.21 -10.12 -1.48
CA HIS A 13 4.49 -10.13 -0.78
C HIS A 13 4.81 -11.53 -0.26
N PRO A 14 6.09 -11.84 0.01
CA PRO A 14 6.47 -13.10 0.64
C PRO A 14 5.77 -13.30 1.99
N GLU A 15 5.69 -14.54 2.41
CA GLU A 15 5.24 -14.87 3.77
C GLU A 15 5.97 -14.04 4.84
N GLY A 16 5.24 -13.59 5.84
CA GLY A 16 5.75 -12.76 6.92
C GLY A 16 5.81 -11.27 6.62
N PHE A 17 5.34 -10.81 5.48
CA PHE A 17 5.19 -9.38 5.19
C PHE A 17 3.77 -8.93 5.52
N THR A 18 3.67 -7.83 6.25
CA THR A 18 2.42 -7.12 6.50
C THR A 18 2.64 -5.65 6.21
N GLU A 19 1.57 -4.94 5.90
CA GLU A 19 1.59 -3.52 5.58
C GLU A 19 0.48 -2.79 6.30
N ALA A 20 0.70 -1.54 6.63
CA ALA A 20 -0.35 -0.66 7.14
C ALA A 20 -0.41 0.61 6.30
N TYR A 21 -1.63 1.05 6.02
CA TYR A 21 -1.89 2.30 5.31
C TYR A 21 -2.68 3.21 6.22
N ILE A 22 -2.15 4.40 6.50
CA ILE A 22 -2.86 5.49 7.16
C ILE A 22 -3.25 6.48 6.08
N ILE A 23 -4.55 6.61 5.83
CA ILE A 23 -5.09 7.50 4.82
C ILE A 23 -5.00 8.93 5.32
N ILE A 24 -4.17 9.74 4.69
CA ILE A 24 -3.99 11.15 5.03
C ILE A 24 -5.03 12.01 4.31
N GLU A 25 -5.22 11.76 3.02
CA GLU A 25 -6.22 12.38 2.16
C GLU A 25 -6.81 11.34 1.21
N ALA A 26 -8.05 11.56 0.83
CA ALA A 26 -8.71 10.78 -0.20
C ALA A 26 -9.84 11.59 -0.82
N ASP A 27 -9.98 11.50 -2.13
CA ASP A 27 -11.14 12.02 -2.84
C ASP A 27 -12.42 11.30 -2.41
N GLU A 28 -13.55 11.97 -2.53
CA GLU A 28 -14.85 11.35 -2.27
C GLU A 28 -15.07 10.12 -3.18
N GLY A 29 -15.35 8.98 -2.54
CA GLY A 29 -15.52 7.70 -3.20
C GLY A 29 -14.23 7.07 -3.71
N ALA A 30 -13.06 7.48 -3.21
CA ALA A 30 -11.81 6.77 -3.48
C ALA A 30 -11.85 5.37 -2.84
N THR A 31 -11.23 4.41 -3.51
CA THR A 31 -11.20 3.01 -3.07
C THR A 31 -9.83 2.39 -3.30
N ILE A 32 -9.52 1.33 -2.55
CA ILE A 32 -8.39 0.45 -2.80
C ILE A 32 -8.88 -0.98 -3.05
N ARG A 33 -8.02 -1.82 -3.62
CA ARG A 33 -8.28 -3.25 -3.80
C ARG A 33 -7.47 -4.04 -2.79
N LEU A 34 -8.13 -4.96 -2.03
CA LEU A 34 -7.45 -5.72 -0.99
C LEU A 34 -8.16 -7.03 -0.67
N GLY A 35 -7.45 -8.16 -0.83
CA GLY A 35 -7.96 -9.50 -0.63
C GLY A 35 -9.02 -9.92 -1.65
N PHE A 36 -9.32 -11.20 -1.71
CA PHE A 36 -10.31 -11.73 -2.65
C PHE A 36 -11.73 -11.66 -2.09
N LYS A 37 -12.72 -11.36 -2.95
CA LYS A 37 -14.17 -11.37 -2.62
C LYS A 37 -14.72 -12.77 -2.42
N ARG A 38 -14.11 -13.77 -3.05
CA ARG A 38 -14.50 -15.17 -3.04
C ARG A 38 -13.26 -16.04 -3.13
N ASP A 39 -13.39 -17.31 -2.78
CA ASP A 39 -12.34 -18.30 -3.04
C ASP A 39 -12.00 -18.32 -4.53
N VAL A 40 -10.72 -18.34 -4.84
CA VAL A 40 -10.19 -18.27 -6.20
C VAL A 40 -9.46 -19.58 -6.51
N ASP A 41 -9.76 -20.13 -7.66
CA ASP A 41 -9.05 -21.29 -8.17
C ASP A 41 -7.65 -20.88 -8.66
N PRO A 42 -6.57 -21.50 -8.16
CA PRO A 42 -5.21 -21.13 -8.52
C PRO A 42 -4.89 -21.36 -9.99
N GLU A 43 -5.47 -22.39 -10.62
CA GLU A 43 -5.23 -22.69 -12.02
C GLU A 43 -5.89 -21.67 -12.93
N ASP A 44 -7.16 -21.31 -12.68
CA ASP A 44 -7.88 -20.28 -13.43
C ASP A 44 -7.18 -18.92 -13.29
N LEU A 45 -6.82 -18.51 -12.07
CA LEU A 45 -6.08 -17.27 -11.85
C LEU A 45 -4.72 -17.28 -12.57
N GLY A 46 -3.99 -18.40 -12.46
CA GLY A 46 -2.70 -18.58 -13.12
C GLY A 46 -2.79 -18.46 -14.64
N GLN A 47 -3.80 -19.04 -15.25
CA GLN A 47 -4.04 -18.95 -16.69
C GLN A 47 -4.33 -17.52 -17.13
N ARG A 48 -5.17 -16.79 -16.39
CA ARG A 48 -5.49 -15.37 -16.64
C ARG A 48 -4.24 -14.48 -16.57
N LEU A 49 -3.45 -14.63 -15.50
CA LEU A 49 -2.24 -13.82 -15.30
C LEU A 49 -1.17 -14.12 -16.37
N LYS A 50 -0.96 -15.41 -16.72
CA LYS A 50 -0.04 -15.83 -17.78
C LYS A 50 -0.51 -15.35 -19.16
N GLY A 51 -1.81 -15.44 -19.43
CA GLY A 51 -2.44 -14.91 -20.65
C GLY A 51 -2.21 -13.42 -20.81
N GLY A 52 -2.44 -12.64 -19.73
CA GLY A 52 -2.19 -11.20 -19.72
C GLY A 52 -0.74 -10.84 -20.01
N ARG A 53 0.22 -11.54 -19.40
CA ARG A 53 1.65 -11.34 -19.68
C ARG A 53 2.00 -11.62 -21.14
N GLN A 54 1.45 -12.67 -21.73
CA GLN A 54 1.66 -12.98 -23.15
C GLN A 54 1.10 -11.90 -24.06
N LEU A 55 -0.08 -11.36 -23.74
CA LEU A 55 -0.69 -10.25 -24.48
C LEU A 55 0.15 -8.97 -24.38
N GLN A 56 0.67 -8.64 -23.21
CA GLN A 56 1.58 -7.50 -23.02
C GLN A 56 2.85 -7.67 -23.86
N GLN A 57 3.42 -8.87 -23.90
CA GLN A 57 4.60 -9.14 -24.72
C GLN A 57 4.29 -9.01 -26.23
N ARG A 58 3.15 -9.53 -26.67
CA ARG A 58 2.69 -9.34 -28.06
C ARG A 58 2.49 -7.88 -28.42
N LEU A 59 1.91 -7.10 -27.50
CA LEU A 59 1.76 -5.67 -27.69
C LEU A 59 3.12 -5.00 -27.92
N LEU A 60 4.13 -5.30 -27.08
CA LEU A 60 5.50 -4.81 -27.26
C LEU A 60 6.08 -5.20 -28.62
N ASP A 61 5.88 -6.45 -29.04
CA ASP A 61 6.40 -6.93 -30.32
C ASP A 61 5.78 -6.19 -31.52
N TYR A 62 4.49 -5.81 -31.39
CA TYR A 62 3.83 -4.98 -32.42
C TYR A 62 4.29 -3.52 -32.41
N LEU A 63 4.74 -3.00 -31.26
CA LEU A 63 5.13 -1.59 -31.08
C LEU A 63 6.61 -1.33 -31.33
N ARG A 64 7.43 -2.36 -31.64
CA ARG A 64 8.90 -2.25 -31.75
C ARG A 64 9.38 -1.32 -32.85
N ASP A 65 8.61 -1.15 -33.91
CA ASP A 65 9.06 -0.42 -35.10
C ASP A 65 8.22 0.85 -35.33
N GLY A 66 8.67 1.97 -34.80
CA GLY A 66 8.24 3.30 -35.25
C GLY A 66 7.12 3.96 -34.44
N VAL A 67 6.81 3.49 -33.24
CA VAL A 67 5.81 4.12 -32.36
C VAL A 67 6.51 4.92 -31.27
N ASP A 68 6.03 6.14 -31.03
CA ASP A 68 6.40 6.94 -29.87
C ASP A 68 5.80 6.30 -28.61
N LEU A 69 6.63 5.52 -27.89
CA LEU A 69 6.21 4.81 -26.69
C LEU A 69 5.85 5.74 -25.53
N GLU A 70 6.40 6.94 -25.48
CA GLU A 70 6.10 7.91 -24.43
C GLU A 70 4.72 8.54 -24.63
N ALA A 71 4.41 8.96 -25.85
CA ALA A 71 3.08 9.45 -26.24
C ALA A 71 1.99 8.37 -26.08
N LEU A 72 2.31 7.12 -26.45
CA LEU A 72 1.44 5.99 -26.27
C LEU A 72 1.20 5.71 -24.78
N GLN A 73 2.24 5.77 -23.94
CA GLN A 73 2.15 5.58 -22.50
C GLN A 73 1.22 6.63 -21.88
N ALA A 74 1.42 7.91 -22.19
CA ALA A 74 0.59 8.99 -21.69
C ALA A 74 -0.90 8.77 -22.03
N THR A 75 -1.17 8.33 -23.25
CA THR A 75 -2.53 8.02 -23.72
C THR A 75 -3.13 6.79 -23.00
N LEU A 76 -2.35 5.72 -22.84
CA LEU A 76 -2.81 4.48 -22.23
C LEU A 76 -3.02 4.60 -20.73
N THR A 77 -2.10 5.23 -20.00
CA THR A 77 -2.14 5.36 -18.55
C THR A 77 -3.44 6.05 -18.11
N HIS A 78 -3.78 7.15 -18.74
CA HIS A 78 -5.00 7.89 -18.39
C HIS A 78 -6.29 7.16 -18.75
N ASN A 79 -6.30 6.38 -19.80
CA ASN A 79 -7.51 5.79 -20.37
C ASN A 79 -7.72 4.32 -19.98
N PHE A 80 -6.65 3.57 -19.68
CA PHE A 80 -6.76 2.18 -19.24
C PHE A 80 -7.40 2.05 -17.85
N ALA A 81 -7.23 3.07 -17.03
CA ALA A 81 -7.83 3.17 -15.70
C ALA A 81 -9.35 3.41 -15.71
N ARG A 82 -9.94 3.86 -16.81
CA ARG A 82 -11.39 4.17 -16.90
C ARG A 82 -12.13 3.07 -17.65
N ARG A 83 -13.01 2.34 -16.95
CA ARG A 83 -13.75 1.18 -17.51
C ARG A 83 -14.55 1.50 -18.78
N ALA A 84 -15.10 2.71 -18.90
CA ALA A 84 -16.00 3.09 -19.99
C ALA A 84 -15.33 3.71 -21.23
N VAL A 85 -14.09 4.21 -21.13
CA VAL A 85 -13.56 5.20 -22.09
C VAL A 85 -12.64 4.58 -23.15
N LEU A 86 -12.21 3.32 -23.00
CA LEU A 86 -11.19 2.77 -23.88
C LEU A 86 -11.63 2.58 -25.34
N ALA A 87 -12.90 2.25 -25.55
CA ALA A 87 -13.40 2.02 -26.89
C ALA A 87 -13.52 3.30 -27.71
N ASP A 88 -13.94 4.41 -27.08
CA ASP A 88 -14.37 5.59 -27.80
C ASP A 88 -13.31 6.70 -27.93
N ALA A 89 -12.36 6.78 -27.00
CA ALA A 89 -11.36 7.85 -27.01
C ALA A 89 -9.93 7.37 -27.31
N VAL A 90 -9.56 6.15 -26.92
CA VAL A 90 -8.20 5.64 -27.11
C VAL A 90 -8.00 5.08 -28.51
N LEU A 91 -9.03 4.44 -29.09
CA LEU A 91 -8.91 3.89 -30.43
C LEU A 91 -8.63 4.96 -31.49
N PRO A 92 -9.34 6.11 -31.52
CA PRO A 92 -9.03 7.19 -32.46
C PRO A 92 -7.65 7.82 -32.22
N ALA A 93 -7.22 7.94 -30.95
CA ALA A 93 -5.91 8.47 -30.64
C ALA A 93 -4.79 7.50 -31.03
N LEU A 94 -4.97 6.19 -30.83
CA LEU A 94 -4.07 5.15 -31.29
C LEU A 94 -4.05 5.04 -32.82
N GLU A 95 -5.19 5.12 -33.47
CA GLU A 95 -5.29 5.14 -34.95
C GLU A 95 -4.53 6.34 -35.53
N SER A 96 -4.62 7.50 -34.87
CA SER A 96 -3.83 8.69 -35.24
C SER A 96 -2.31 8.54 -35.01
N LEU A 97 -1.90 7.81 -33.98
CA LEU A 97 -0.49 7.57 -33.66
C LEU A 97 0.13 6.47 -34.55
N LEU A 98 -0.64 5.51 -34.99
CA LEU A 98 -0.14 4.30 -35.63
C LEU A 98 -0.11 4.34 -37.15
N GLN A 99 -0.56 5.35 -37.81
CA GLN A 99 -0.47 5.67 -39.26
C GLN A 99 -0.49 4.52 -40.29
N THR A 100 -0.68 3.26 -39.91
CA THR A 100 -0.63 2.08 -40.80
C THR A 100 -1.59 0.96 -40.37
N GLY A 101 -1.98 0.10 -41.31
CA GLY A 101 -2.96 -1.00 -41.11
C GLY A 101 -2.51 -2.18 -40.21
N ALA A 102 -1.40 -2.06 -39.46
CA ALA A 102 -1.02 -2.98 -38.38
C ALA A 102 -1.99 -2.89 -37.15
N ASP A 103 -2.85 -1.95 -37.16
CA ASP A 103 -3.60 -1.33 -36.10
C ASP A 103 -4.63 -2.26 -35.50
N ARG A 104 -5.23 -3.12 -36.34
CA ARG A 104 -6.30 -4.03 -35.90
C ARG A 104 -5.85 -5.01 -34.81
N LYS A 105 -4.63 -5.54 -34.96
CA LYS A 105 -4.05 -6.50 -33.98
C LYS A 105 -3.69 -5.82 -32.65
N ILE A 106 -3.19 -4.59 -32.74
CA ILE A 106 -2.85 -3.77 -31.55
C ILE A 106 -4.13 -3.44 -30.78
N VAL A 107 -5.13 -2.94 -31.50
CA VAL A 107 -6.46 -2.61 -30.92
C VAL A 107 -7.11 -3.83 -30.27
N GLU A 108 -7.09 -4.98 -30.93
CA GLU A 108 -7.65 -6.22 -30.42
C GLU A 108 -6.89 -6.70 -29.17
N THR A 109 -5.56 -6.64 -29.20
CA THR A 109 -4.71 -6.98 -28.05
C THR A 109 -4.98 -6.08 -26.86
N LEU A 110 -5.11 -4.77 -27.08
CA LEU A 110 -5.43 -3.81 -26.01
C LEU A 110 -6.83 -4.04 -25.44
N ARG A 111 -7.80 -4.35 -26.27
CA ARG A 111 -9.17 -4.66 -25.83
C ARG A 111 -9.16 -5.91 -24.92
N THR A 112 -8.51 -6.98 -25.35
CA THR A 112 -8.42 -8.23 -24.57
C THR A 112 -7.65 -8.02 -23.27
N LEU A 113 -6.56 -7.24 -23.29
CA LEU A 113 -5.81 -6.87 -22.07
C LEU A 113 -6.69 -6.10 -21.09
N LYS A 114 -7.52 -5.18 -21.57
CA LYS A 114 -8.44 -4.43 -20.73
C LYS A 114 -9.49 -5.32 -20.09
N GLU A 115 -10.13 -6.19 -20.87
CA GLU A 115 -11.11 -7.14 -20.34
C GLU A 115 -10.51 -7.98 -19.24
N LEU A 116 -9.35 -8.59 -19.49
CA LEU A 116 -8.63 -9.40 -18.52
C LEU A 116 -8.20 -8.61 -17.27
N TYR A 117 -7.81 -7.35 -17.43
CA TYR A 117 -7.49 -6.45 -16.32
C TYR A 117 -8.69 -6.27 -15.38
N TRP A 118 -9.86 -6.00 -15.94
CA TRP A 118 -11.07 -5.87 -15.13
C TRP A 118 -11.51 -7.18 -14.50
N GLU A 119 -11.35 -8.31 -15.20
CA GLU A 119 -11.62 -9.63 -14.62
C GLU A 119 -10.76 -9.90 -13.39
N VAL A 120 -9.48 -9.54 -13.42
CA VAL A 120 -8.58 -9.69 -12.26
C VAL A 120 -8.96 -8.73 -11.13
N LEU A 121 -9.25 -7.46 -11.43
CA LEU A 121 -9.67 -6.48 -10.42
C LEU A 121 -11.01 -6.85 -9.77
N ASP A 122 -11.93 -7.40 -10.55
CA ASP A 122 -13.25 -7.80 -10.05
C ASP A 122 -13.20 -9.02 -9.11
N LEU A 123 -12.08 -9.72 -9.04
CA LEU A 123 -11.85 -10.75 -8.01
C LEU A 123 -11.56 -10.15 -6.64
N LEU A 124 -11.06 -8.92 -6.58
CA LEU A 124 -10.61 -8.28 -5.34
C LEU A 124 -11.73 -7.50 -4.66
N ASN A 125 -11.70 -7.48 -3.33
CA ASN A 125 -12.55 -6.56 -2.58
C ASN A 125 -12.22 -5.11 -2.93
N GLU A 126 -13.24 -4.30 -3.01
CA GLU A 126 -13.15 -2.86 -3.15
C GLU A 126 -13.46 -2.22 -1.80
N ILE A 127 -12.47 -1.54 -1.23
CA ILE A 127 -12.57 -0.93 0.09
C ILE A 127 -12.61 0.58 -0.07
N PRO A 128 -13.74 1.23 0.24
CA PRO A 128 -13.81 2.69 0.31
C PRO A 128 -12.83 3.21 1.36
N VAL A 129 -12.13 4.29 1.02
CA VAL A 129 -11.16 4.92 1.94
C VAL A 129 -11.55 6.36 2.23
N THR A 130 -11.28 6.77 3.47
CA THR A 130 -11.54 8.13 3.94
C THR A 130 -10.35 8.63 4.77
N PRO A 131 -10.11 9.96 4.81
CA PRO A 131 -9.06 10.52 5.65
C PRO A 131 -9.16 10.07 7.11
N GLY A 132 -8.03 9.76 7.72
CA GLY A 132 -7.92 9.25 9.11
C GLY A 132 -8.16 7.74 9.25
N GLN A 133 -8.58 7.05 8.22
CA GLN A 133 -8.77 5.60 8.25
C GLN A 133 -7.43 4.87 8.28
N VAL A 134 -7.37 3.79 9.07
CA VAL A 134 -6.23 2.88 9.13
C VAL A 134 -6.63 1.55 8.52
N ILE A 135 -5.82 1.08 7.58
CA ILE A 135 -5.97 -0.23 6.96
C ILE A 135 -4.73 -1.05 7.30
N TYR A 136 -4.94 -2.22 7.88
CA TYR A 136 -3.86 -3.16 8.16
C TYR A 136 -3.98 -4.35 7.22
N ASN A 137 -3.13 -4.39 6.22
CA ASN A 137 -3.02 -5.47 5.26
C ASN A 137 -2.23 -6.62 5.89
N ALA A 138 -2.95 -7.51 6.53
CA ALA A 138 -2.40 -8.72 7.15
C ALA A 138 -3.41 -9.86 7.03
N ASN A 139 -2.94 -11.06 6.76
CA ASN A 139 -3.78 -12.24 6.75
C ASN A 139 -4.12 -12.64 8.19
N PRO A 140 -5.39 -12.55 8.62
CA PRO A 140 -5.78 -12.89 9.99
C PRO A 140 -5.61 -14.38 10.32
N GLU A 141 -5.57 -15.26 9.32
CA GLU A 141 -5.39 -16.71 9.49
C GLU A 141 -3.92 -17.11 9.50
N ALA A 142 -3.03 -16.33 8.88
CA ALA A 142 -1.60 -16.57 8.89
C ALA A 142 -0.97 -15.94 10.14
N VAL A 143 -0.92 -16.71 11.21
CA VAL A 143 -0.46 -16.24 12.52
C VAL A 143 0.95 -16.75 12.82
N SER A 144 1.81 -15.88 13.34
CA SER A 144 3.14 -16.27 13.80
C SER A 144 3.04 -17.18 15.03
N ALA A 145 3.63 -18.35 14.96
CA ALA A 145 3.69 -19.29 16.09
C ALA A 145 4.41 -18.70 17.32
N ALA A 146 5.33 -17.75 17.10
CA ALA A 146 6.10 -17.12 18.16
C ALA A 146 5.33 -15.99 18.87
N THR A 147 4.55 -15.22 18.13
CA THR A 147 3.93 -13.98 18.63
C THR A 147 2.40 -14.01 18.68
N GLY A 148 1.76 -14.97 18.01
CA GLY A 148 0.32 -15.00 17.85
C GLY A 148 -0.27 -13.86 17.00
N ARG A 149 0.55 -13.21 16.16
CA ARG A 149 0.18 -12.02 15.37
C ARG A 149 0.09 -12.35 13.87
N PRO A 150 -0.75 -11.66 13.10
CA PRO A 150 -0.82 -11.85 11.65
C PRO A 150 0.54 -11.65 10.97
N ARG A 151 0.86 -12.51 10.00
CA ARG A 151 2.20 -12.59 9.38
C ARG A 151 2.27 -12.14 7.94
N SER A 152 1.21 -12.31 7.16
CA SER A 152 1.24 -12.13 5.71
C SER A 152 0.25 -11.07 5.26
N ALA A 153 0.64 -10.31 4.22
CA ALA A 153 -0.26 -9.42 3.51
C ALA A 153 -1.11 -10.18 2.50
N GLU A 154 -2.32 -9.70 2.29
CA GLU A 154 -3.20 -10.15 1.22
C GLU A 154 -2.82 -9.52 -0.13
N VAL A 155 -3.30 -10.10 -1.21
CA VAL A 155 -3.24 -9.49 -2.55
C VAL A 155 -3.89 -8.10 -2.52
N HIS A 156 -3.23 -7.12 -3.12
CA HIS A 156 -3.71 -5.75 -3.08
C HIS A 156 -3.27 -4.91 -4.27
N ALA A 157 -3.98 -3.80 -4.47
CA ALA A 157 -3.60 -2.71 -5.34
C ALA A 157 -4.08 -1.40 -4.73
N LEU A 158 -3.15 -0.51 -4.42
CA LEU A 158 -3.49 0.84 -3.98
C LEU A 158 -3.97 1.69 -5.16
N GLY A 159 -4.79 2.67 -4.86
CA GLY A 159 -5.43 3.49 -5.88
C GLY A 159 -6.67 2.83 -6.47
N ASN A 160 -7.25 3.48 -7.42
CA ASN A 160 -8.49 3.06 -8.05
C ASN A 160 -8.54 3.39 -9.54
N PRO A 161 -9.33 2.62 -10.31
CA PRO A 161 -9.44 2.84 -11.74
C PRO A 161 -10.11 4.16 -12.15
N GLN A 162 -10.76 4.83 -11.22
CA GLN A 162 -11.46 6.10 -11.48
C GLN A 162 -10.52 7.31 -11.45
N GLY A 163 -9.24 7.12 -11.08
CA GLY A 163 -8.24 8.19 -10.97
C GLY A 163 -8.54 9.15 -9.82
N LYS A 164 -9.19 8.66 -8.75
CA LYS A 164 -9.40 9.44 -7.53
C LYS A 164 -8.16 9.39 -6.67
N GLU A 165 -7.72 10.54 -6.21
CA GLU A 165 -6.47 10.68 -5.48
C GLU A 165 -6.57 10.12 -4.06
N ILE A 166 -5.48 9.50 -3.63
CA ILE A 166 -5.28 9.00 -2.27
C ILE A 166 -3.87 9.35 -1.83
N LEU A 167 -3.74 10.10 -0.75
CA LEU A 167 -2.47 10.29 -0.06
C LEU A 167 -2.44 9.39 1.17
N ALA A 168 -1.51 8.45 1.21
CA ALA A 168 -1.37 7.51 2.31
C ALA A 168 0.05 7.45 2.87
N LEU A 169 0.17 7.24 4.18
CA LEU A 169 1.41 6.79 4.81
C LEU A 169 1.42 5.28 4.79
N GLU A 170 2.29 4.69 3.98
CA GLU A 170 2.53 3.25 3.95
C GLU A 170 3.63 2.89 4.94
N ILE A 171 3.35 1.90 5.76
CA ILE A 171 4.29 1.35 6.75
C ILE A 171 4.45 -0.13 6.46
N ARG A 172 5.67 -0.54 6.12
CA ARG A 172 6.00 -1.93 5.83
C ARG A 172 7.48 -2.22 6.12
N ARG A 173 7.83 -3.47 6.27
CA ARG A 173 9.24 -3.84 6.24
C ARG A 173 9.76 -3.85 4.79
N PRO A 174 11.03 -3.49 4.56
CA PRO A 174 11.66 -3.64 3.23
C PRO A 174 11.63 -5.09 2.75
N GLY A 175 11.35 -5.28 1.47
CA GLY A 175 11.37 -6.61 0.87
C GLY A 175 10.79 -6.64 -0.54
N PRO A 176 10.82 -7.82 -1.18
CA PRO A 176 10.37 -7.96 -2.55
C PRO A 176 8.86 -7.79 -2.69
N THR A 177 8.47 -7.32 -3.85
CA THR A 177 7.09 -7.24 -4.31
C THR A 177 6.93 -8.16 -5.50
N PHE A 178 6.00 -9.09 -5.41
CA PHE A 178 5.62 -9.97 -6.52
C PHE A 178 4.42 -9.36 -7.23
N ARG A 179 4.62 -8.89 -8.46
CA ARG A 179 3.52 -8.33 -9.26
C ARG A 179 2.76 -9.45 -9.92
N ALA A 180 1.49 -9.58 -9.58
CA ALA A 180 0.55 -10.48 -10.23
C ALA A 180 0.12 -9.92 -11.58
N TRP A 181 -0.17 -8.63 -11.59
CA TRP A 181 -0.70 -7.90 -12.74
C TRP A 181 -0.28 -6.43 -12.67
N ASP A 182 -0.02 -5.86 -13.85
CA ASP A 182 0.21 -4.42 -14.01
C ASP A 182 -0.56 -3.93 -15.23
N HIS A 183 -1.08 -2.72 -15.15
CA HIS A 183 -1.65 -2.08 -16.33
C HIS A 183 -0.53 -1.78 -17.35
N VAL A 184 -0.91 -1.58 -18.60
CA VAL A 184 0.06 -1.34 -19.66
C VAL A 184 0.82 -0.04 -19.38
N ARG A 185 2.11 -0.17 -19.13
CA ARG A 185 3.05 0.94 -18.99
C ARG A 185 4.40 0.55 -19.59
N PHE A 186 5.13 1.54 -20.08
CA PHE A 186 6.43 1.31 -20.70
C PHE A 186 7.57 2.01 -19.92
N PRO A 187 8.72 1.37 -19.74
CA PRO A 187 8.97 -0.04 -20.09
C PRO A 187 8.11 -0.98 -19.25
N LEU A 188 7.76 -2.15 -19.81
CA LEU A 188 7.00 -3.16 -19.07
C LEU A 188 7.76 -3.60 -17.82
N ARG A 189 7.06 -3.59 -16.68
CA ARG A 189 7.63 -4.09 -15.43
C ARG A 189 7.58 -5.63 -15.38
N SER A 190 8.54 -6.21 -14.68
CA SER A 190 8.55 -7.66 -14.46
C SER A 190 7.31 -8.11 -13.69
N ILE A 191 6.64 -9.12 -14.22
CA ILE A 191 5.54 -9.84 -13.58
C ILE A 191 6.02 -11.27 -13.35
N ASP A 192 5.89 -11.75 -12.10
CA ASP A 192 6.27 -13.10 -11.71
C ASP A 192 5.02 -13.84 -11.22
N VAL A 193 4.33 -14.46 -12.16
CA VAL A 193 3.05 -15.13 -11.89
C VAL A 193 3.21 -16.28 -10.92
N ASP A 194 4.23 -17.13 -11.12
CA ASP A 194 4.39 -18.33 -10.31
C ASP A 194 4.74 -17.95 -8.86
N LYS A 195 5.71 -17.05 -8.64
CA LYS A 195 6.00 -16.55 -7.28
C LYS A 195 4.83 -15.82 -6.64
N THR A 196 4.03 -15.13 -7.45
CA THR A 196 2.82 -14.49 -6.93
C THR A 196 1.86 -15.53 -6.41
N LEU A 197 1.52 -16.54 -7.21
CA LEU A 197 0.58 -17.60 -6.83
C LEU A 197 1.05 -18.38 -5.58
N ASP A 198 2.35 -18.65 -5.47
CA ASP A 198 2.94 -19.33 -4.31
C ASP A 198 2.80 -18.53 -3.00
N ASN A 199 2.54 -17.24 -3.09
CA ASN A 199 2.47 -16.34 -1.92
C ASN A 199 1.09 -15.72 -1.70
N LEU A 200 0.07 -16.10 -2.49
CA LEU A 200 -1.29 -15.60 -2.32
C LEU A 200 -2.09 -16.46 -1.34
N ASN A 201 -2.85 -15.78 -0.48
CA ASN A 201 -4.04 -16.37 0.11
C ASN A 201 -5.16 -16.32 -0.93
N LEU A 202 -5.61 -17.48 -1.39
CA LEU A 202 -6.66 -17.60 -2.42
C LEU A 202 -8.07 -17.72 -1.83
N ARG A 203 -8.20 -17.59 -0.50
CA ARG A 203 -9.47 -17.62 0.21
C ARG A 203 -10.14 -16.26 0.20
N ALA A 204 -11.46 -16.28 0.27
CA ALA A 204 -12.25 -15.08 0.45
C ALA A 204 -11.89 -14.37 1.76
N THR A 205 -11.85 -13.04 1.70
CA THR A 205 -11.64 -12.17 2.85
C THR A 205 -12.74 -11.11 2.91
N ARG A 206 -12.92 -10.48 4.05
CA ARG A 206 -13.93 -9.43 4.22
C ARG A 206 -13.24 -8.06 4.37
N PRO A 207 -13.74 -7.02 3.70
CA PRO A 207 -13.19 -5.65 3.85
C PRO A 207 -13.04 -5.19 5.31
N ALA A 208 -13.99 -5.55 6.16
CA ALA A 208 -13.99 -5.17 7.58
C ALA A 208 -12.80 -5.76 8.36
N ASP A 209 -12.20 -6.85 7.90
CA ASP A 209 -11.09 -7.50 8.59
C ASP A 209 -9.79 -6.67 8.47
N PHE A 210 -9.73 -5.75 7.53
CA PHE A 210 -8.57 -4.89 7.27
C PHE A 210 -8.70 -3.49 7.86
N ILE A 211 -9.92 -3.04 8.17
CA ILE A 211 -10.17 -1.71 8.72
C ILE A 211 -9.93 -1.73 10.22
N VAL A 212 -8.99 -0.93 10.67
CA VAL A 212 -8.59 -0.87 12.07
C VAL A 212 -9.02 0.44 12.72
N THR A 213 -9.70 0.34 13.85
CA THR A 213 -10.02 1.50 14.69
C THR A 213 -8.92 1.66 15.75
N PRO A 214 -8.19 2.81 15.78
CA PRO A 214 -7.22 3.08 16.83
C PRO A 214 -7.85 3.07 18.20
N ARG A 215 -7.26 2.38 19.17
CA ARG A 215 -7.76 2.24 20.53
C ARG A 215 -6.87 2.98 21.53
N PRO A 216 -7.42 3.68 22.53
CA PRO A 216 -6.63 4.34 23.56
C PRO A 216 -5.64 3.37 24.21
N LEU A 217 -4.40 3.79 24.36
CA LEU A 217 -3.37 3.03 25.04
C LEU A 217 -3.45 3.30 26.54
N ALA A 218 -3.66 2.25 27.34
CA ALA A 218 -3.82 2.37 28.78
C ALA A 218 -2.62 3.08 29.43
N GLY A 219 -2.88 4.07 30.29
CA GLY A 219 -1.85 4.83 30.98
C GLY A 219 -1.11 5.87 30.11
N CYS A 220 -1.47 6.03 28.83
CA CYS A 220 -0.80 6.95 27.91
C CYS A 220 -1.84 7.93 27.31
N PRO A 221 -2.20 9.02 27.99
CA PRO A 221 -3.15 9.99 27.47
C PRO A 221 -2.73 10.55 26.11
N GLY A 222 -3.68 10.64 25.17
CA GLY A 222 -3.43 11.13 23.82
C GLY A 222 -2.72 10.14 22.88
N VAL A 223 -2.47 8.89 23.33
CA VAL A 223 -1.89 7.82 22.52
C VAL A 223 -2.95 6.78 22.20
N PHE A 224 -3.05 6.44 20.90
CA PHE A 224 -4.00 5.43 20.41
C PHE A 224 -3.24 4.41 19.55
N ARG A 225 -3.35 3.14 19.88
CA ARG A 225 -2.71 2.07 19.10
C ARG A 225 -3.64 1.57 18.01
N SER A 226 -3.15 1.54 16.77
CA SER A 226 -3.87 0.95 15.64
C SER A 226 -3.31 -0.41 15.23
N VAL A 227 -1.99 -0.55 15.17
CA VAL A 227 -1.37 -1.80 14.74
C VAL A 227 -0.39 -2.30 15.78
N GLN A 228 -0.46 -3.58 16.09
CA GLN A 228 0.53 -4.29 16.87
C GLN A 228 0.94 -5.55 16.10
N GLY A 229 1.74 -5.32 15.05
CA GLY A 229 2.26 -6.35 14.17
C GLY A 229 3.52 -7.03 14.72
N GLU A 230 3.96 -8.06 14.02
CA GLU A 230 5.22 -8.75 14.33
C GLU A 230 6.44 -7.86 14.01
N TRP A 231 6.33 -7.01 12.98
CA TRP A 231 7.43 -6.24 12.43
C TRP A 231 7.41 -4.77 12.84
N PHE A 232 6.24 -4.23 13.12
CA PHE A 232 6.08 -2.84 13.52
C PHE A 232 4.84 -2.66 14.39
N VAL A 233 4.89 -1.60 15.20
CA VAL A 233 3.77 -1.10 15.98
C VAL A 233 3.45 0.30 15.50
N VAL A 234 2.17 0.62 15.35
CA VAL A 234 1.69 1.94 14.92
C VAL A 234 0.84 2.55 16.01
N ASP A 235 1.31 3.67 16.53
CA ASP A 235 0.61 4.49 17.51
C ASP A 235 0.30 5.86 16.92
N HIS A 236 -0.88 6.37 17.22
CA HIS A 236 -1.35 7.70 16.87
C HIS A 236 -1.22 8.59 18.09
N LEU A 237 -0.40 9.60 18.00
CA LEU A 237 -0.16 10.59 19.03
C LEU A 237 -0.98 11.83 18.71
N ARG A 238 -1.93 12.19 19.55
CA ARG A 238 -2.87 13.31 19.35
C ARG A 238 -2.71 14.36 20.44
N PRO A 239 -1.65 15.19 20.38
CA PRO A 239 -1.53 16.33 21.27
C PRO A 239 -2.62 17.35 20.97
N ARG A 240 -3.05 18.06 22.00
CA ARG A 240 -4.00 19.16 21.91
C ARG A 240 -3.44 20.39 22.61
N PRO A 241 -3.93 21.59 22.33
CA PRO A 241 -3.56 22.77 23.10
C PRO A 241 -3.72 22.52 24.61
N LYS A 242 -2.65 22.68 25.38
CA LYS A 242 -2.56 22.41 26.81
C LYS A 242 -2.66 20.93 27.24
N ALA A 243 -2.66 19.99 26.29
CA ALA A 243 -2.65 18.54 26.56
C ALA A 243 -1.57 17.86 25.72
N GLU A 244 -0.34 17.92 26.20
CA GLU A 244 0.83 17.35 25.54
C GLU A 244 0.85 15.81 25.63
N VAL A 245 1.50 15.17 24.66
CA VAL A 245 1.72 13.71 24.69
C VAL A 245 3.17 13.45 25.06
N GLY A 246 3.37 12.89 26.27
CA GLY A 246 4.69 12.53 26.78
C GLY A 246 5.17 11.17 26.29
N LEU A 247 6.43 11.10 25.94
CA LEU A 247 7.14 9.87 25.58
C LEU A 247 8.30 9.64 26.57
N PRO A 248 8.32 8.49 27.27
CA PRO A 248 9.30 8.25 28.31
C PRO A 248 10.70 8.00 27.75
N ALA A 249 11.71 8.21 28.58
CA ALA A 249 13.07 7.76 28.29
C ALA A 249 13.10 6.24 28.08
N GLY A 250 13.94 5.78 27.16
CA GLY A 250 14.03 4.36 26.83
C GLY A 250 12.98 3.88 25.82
N THR A 251 12.12 4.77 25.30
CA THR A 251 11.30 4.44 24.11
C THR A 251 12.25 3.98 22.99
N PRO A 252 12.02 2.80 22.39
CA PRO A 252 12.86 2.31 21.30
C PRO A 252 13.00 3.33 20.17
N MET A 253 14.04 3.18 19.33
CA MET A 253 14.18 3.97 18.12
C MET A 253 12.86 3.90 17.32
N HIS A 254 12.37 5.05 16.91
CA HIS A 254 11.08 5.17 16.21
C HIS A 254 11.07 6.32 15.21
N THR A 255 10.10 6.30 14.35
CA THR A 255 9.82 7.42 13.44
C THR A 255 8.53 8.12 13.84
N LEU A 256 8.51 9.42 13.63
CA LEU A 256 7.34 10.27 13.78
C LEU A 256 6.96 10.84 12.41
N HIS A 257 5.68 10.78 12.07
CA HIS A 257 5.14 11.32 10.82
C HIS A 257 3.97 12.23 11.15
N ALA A 258 4.11 13.52 10.92
CA ALA A 258 3.01 14.49 11.12
C ALA A 258 2.00 14.31 9.99
N VAL A 259 0.81 13.81 10.31
CA VAL A 259 -0.28 13.58 9.35
C VAL A 259 -1.34 14.66 9.39
N CYS A 260 -1.42 15.40 10.50
CA CYS A 260 -2.31 16.55 10.67
C CYS A 260 -1.66 17.61 11.57
N GLY A 261 -1.85 18.89 11.25
CA GLY A 261 -1.40 20.02 12.05
C GLY A 261 0.11 20.19 12.13
N THR A 262 0.54 20.91 13.17
CA THR A 262 1.95 21.15 13.51
C THR A 262 2.22 20.74 14.94
N VAL A 263 3.32 20.06 15.17
CA VAL A 263 3.75 19.64 16.49
C VAL A 263 5.19 20.08 16.78
N GLU A 264 5.47 20.41 18.00
CA GLU A 264 6.80 20.66 18.51
C GLU A 264 7.23 19.48 19.40
N LEU A 265 8.46 19.00 19.16
CA LEU A 265 9.13 18.08 20.03
C LEU A 265 9.89 18.87 21.09
N ARG A 266 9.54 18.68 22.35
CA ARG A 266 10.16 19.41 23.48
C ARG A 266 10.77 18.47 24.48
N THR A 267 11.92 18.85 25.01
CA THR A 267 12.55 18.16 26.14
C THR A 267 11.79 18.42 27.45
N SER A 268 12.15 17.71 28.52
CA SER A 268 11.57 17.93 29.84
C SER A 268 11.85 19.33 30.42
N ASP A 269 12.93 19.98 29.99
CA ASP A 269 13.32 21.35 30.34
C ASP A 269 12.77 22.41 29.37
N ASP A 270 11.76 22.04 28.56
CA ASP A 270 10.99 22.91 27.65
C ASP A 270 11.77 23.43 26.44
N ARG A 271 12.92 22.86 26.14
CA ARG A 271 13.68 23.21 24.94
C ARG A 271 13.07 22.52 23.72
N THR A 272 12.76 23.27 22.68
CA THR A 272 12.31 22.71 21.38
C THR A 272 13.47 22.02 20.67
N LEU A 273 13.29 20.75 20.38
CA LEU A 273 14.23 19.92 19.60
C LEU A 273 13.96 20.04 18.10
N ALA A 274 12.69 20.00 17.72
CA ALA A 274 12.24 20.07 16.33
C ALA A 274 10.78 20.52 16.26
N SER A 275 10.39 21.02 15.11
CA SER A 275 8.99 21.22 14.76
C SER A 275 8.68 20.39 13.51
N LEU A 276 7.54 19.69 13.51
CA LEU A 276 7.05 18.92 12.39
C LEU A 276 5.70 19.46 11.95
N THR A 277 5.60 19.85 10.71
CA THR A 277 4.33 20.16 10.06
C THR A 277 3.84 18.98 9.26
N ARG A 278 2.57 18.96 8.92
CA ARG A 278 1.97 17.91 8.08
C ARG A 278 2.85 17.56 6.88
N GLY A 279 3.07 16.26 6.65
CA GLY A 279 3.94 15.71 5.61
C GLY A 279 5.41 15.56 6.02
N GLN A 280 5.83 16.15 7.14
CA GLN A 280 7.19 15.99 7.64
C GLN A 280 7.35 14.76 8.55
N SER A 281 8.56 14.25 8.58
CA SER A 281 8.92 13.06 9.37
C SER A 281 10.23 13.29 10.12
N ALA A 282 10.36 12.64 11.27
CA ALA A 282 11.59 12.61 12.05
C ALA A 282 11.94 11.18 12.48
N LEU A 283 13.23 10.87 12.48
CA LEU A 283 13.76 9.66 13.11
C LEU A 283 14.25 10.03 14.52
N ILE A 284 13.75 9.34 15.51
CA ILE A 284 14.06 9.57 16.91
C ILE A 284 14.94 8.44 17.43
N PRO A 285 16.21 8.71 17.76
CA PRO A 285 17.10 7.72 18.33
C PRO A 285 16.74 7.41 19.79
N VAL A 286 17.09 6.22 20.27
CA VAL A 286 16.84 5.80 21.65
C VAL A 286 17.52 6.72 22.69
N THR A 287 18.58 7.43 22.29
CA THR A 287 19.38 8.30 23.16
C THR A 287 18.75 9.67 23.42
N ILE A 288 17.61 9.99 22.80
CA ILE A 288 16.96 11.31 22.93
C ILE A 288 16.51 11.60 24.37
N GLY A 289 16.30 10.57 25.17
CA GLY A 289 15.71 10.70 26.50
C GLY A 289 14.19 10.80 26.47
N SER A 290 13.59 11.33 27.53
CA SER A 290 12.18 11.67 27.56
C SER A 290 11.92 12.97 26.82
N TYR A 291 10.82 13.00 26.09
CA TYR A 291 10.36 14.20 25.39
C TYR A 291 8.84 14.21 25.30
N ARG A 292 8.28 15.34 24.90
CA ARG A 292 6.85 15.49 24.70
C ARG A 292 6.55 16.13 23.34
N LEU A 293 5.37 15.84 22.84
CA LEU A 293 4.79 16.47 21.67
C LEU A 293 3.77 17.50 22.14
N ALA A 294 3.95 18.73 21.72
CA ALA A 294 3.07 19.86 21.99
C ALA A 294 2.52 20.41 20.67
N THR A 295 1.36 21.01 20.72
CA THR A 295 0.80 21.82 19.62
C THR A 295 0.28 23.14 20.15
N ALA A 296 0.49 24.21 19.42
CA ALA A 296 -0.02 25.53 19.77
C ALA A 296 -1.46 25.71 19.25
N ASP A 297 -1.74 25.23 18.07
CA ASP A 297 -2.93 25.54 17.30
C ASP A 297 -3.70 24.28 16.92
N GLY A 298 -4.92 24.16 17.46
CA GLY A 298 -5.88 23.16 17.01
C GLY A 298 -5.50 21.70 17.29
N ASP A 299 -6.11 20.83 16.54
CA ASP A 299 -5.83 19.38 16.60
C ASP A 299 -4.63 19.04 15.74
N ALA A 300 -3.73 18.23 16.28
CA ALA A 300 -2.59 17.69 15.57
C ALA A 300 -2.55 16.16 15.75
N GLU A 301 -2.04 15.47 14.75
CA GLU A 301 -1.84 14.03 14.79
C GLU A 301 -0.50 13.66 14.21
N VAL A 302 0.23 12.83 14.96
CA VAL A 302 1.51 12.26 14.58
C VAL A 302 1.40 10.74 14.64
N VAL A 303 1.76 10.08 13.58
CA VAL A 303 1.89 8.63 13.54
C VAL A 303 3.30 8.26 13.99
N MET A 304 3.39 7.50 15.06
CA MET A 304 4.63 6.93 15.58
C MET A 304 4.74 5.46 15.14
N VAL A 305 5.87 5.10 14.55
CA VAL A 305 6.17 3.71 14.17
C VAL A 305 7.38 3.24 14.96
N THR A 306 7.18 2.17 15.72
CA THR A 306 8.23 1.50 16.48
C THR A 306 8.44 0.08 15.97
N ILE A 307 9.68 -0.42 16.11
CA ILE A 307 9.98 -1.85 15.91
C ILE A 307 9.72 -2.55 17.25
N PRO A 308 8.90 -3.60 17.28
CA PRO A 308 8.69 -4.36 18.51
C PRO A 308 10.03 -4.87 19.06
N PRO A 309 10.23 -4.92 20.38
CA PRO A 309 11.41 -5.56 20.92
C PRO A 309 11.48 -6.98 20.38
N SER A 310 12.63 -7.34 19.81
CA SER A 310 12.91 -8.69 19.32
C SER A 310 12.58 -9.67 20.46
N THR A 311 11.57 -10.50 20.27
CA THR A 311 11.44 -11.71 21.07
C THR A 311 12.69 -12.50 20.79
N ALA A 312 13.63 -12.50 21.74
CA ALA A 312 14.90 -13.17 21.63
C ALA A 312 14.65 -14.58 21.06
N VAL A 313 15.19 -14.84 19.90
CA VAL A 313 15.32 -16.19 19.39
C VAL A 313 16.09 -16.92 20.48
N GLN A 314 15.39 -17.74 21.27
CA GLN A 314 16.05 -18.72 22.10
C GLN A 314 16.80 -19.64 21.15
N THR A 315 18.05 -19.30 20.89
CA THR A 315 19.00 -20.25 20.33
C THR A 315 18.99 -21.44 21.28
N ARG A 316 18.30 -22.49 20.90
CA ARG A 316 18.47 -23.79 21.53
C ARG A 316 19.94 -24.11 21.38
N GLY A 317 20.67 -23.88 22.47
CA GLY A 317 22.03 -24.31 22.60
C GLY A 317 22.06 -25.82 22.34
N GLY A 318 22.64 -26.19 21.21
CA GLY A 318 22.98 -27.57 20.93
C GLY A 318 23.88 -28.07 22.05
N ARG A 319 23.39 -28.98 22.89
CA ARG A 319 24.26 -29.81 23.70
C ARG A 319 25.04 -30.66 22.72
N ALA A 320 26.31 -30.34 22.57
CA ALA A 320 27.31 -31.29 22.13
C ALA A 320 27.43 -32.37 23.21
N SER A 321 27.20 -33.57 22.84
CA SER A 321 27.69 -34.78 23.53
C SER A 321 28.34 -35.65 22.50
#